data_82924df0c2ff962f108136b2cb072d00
#
_entry.id   82924df0c2ff962f108136b2cb072d00
#
_cell.length_a   1.000
_cell.length_b   1.000
_cell.length_c   1.000
_cell.angle_alpha   90.00
_cell.angle_beta   90.00
_cell.angle_gamma   90.00
#
_symmetry.space_group_name_H-M   'P 1'
#
loop_
_entity.id
_entity.type
_entity.pdbx_description
1 polymer ?
#
loop_
_entity_poly.entity_id
_entity_poly.type
_entity_poly.pdbx_seq_one_letter_code
_entity_poly.pdbx_strand_id
1 'polypeptide(L)'
;LEQLRAGLPAVEIVAYMDLRSGTVLGKSAALDEPQERLDALCALVGDILGGAGGETNEAVLMRSTEVLILRRSTGAPAEALCLVCAPDVDISRVMDGARRALDEAA
;
A
#
# COMPACT_ATOMS: atom_id res chain seq x y z
N LEU A 1 -7.30 6.30 -5.72
CA LEU A 1 -6.93 5.97 -4.33
C LEU A 1 -8.03 6.38 -3.34
N GLU A 2 -8.61 7.54 -3.52
CA GLU A 2 -9.69 8.02 -2.66
C GLU A 2 -10.89 7.07 -2.68
N GLN A 3 -11.26 6.58 -3.85
CA GLN A 3 -12.37 5.63 -3.99
C GLN A 3 -12.07 4.30 -3.31
N LEU A 4 -10.82 3.83 -3.43
CA LEU A 4 -10.41 2.60 -2.78
C LEU A 4 -10.50 2.73 -1.25
N ARG A 5 -9.97 3.81 -0.69
CA ARG A 5 -10.04 4.06 0.75
C ARG A 5 -11.48 4.21 1.24
N ALA A 6 -12.30 4.95 0.50
CA ALA A 6 -13.69 5.20 0.87
C ALA A 6 -14.54 3.93 0.91
N GLY A 7 -14.24 2.96 0.07
CA GLY A 7 -14.95 1.67 0.03
C GLY A 7 -14.51 0.67 1.09
N LEU A 8 -13.46 0.98 1.87
CA LEU A 8 -12.86 0.07 2.85
C LEU A 8 -12.70 0.80 4.19
N PRO A 9 -13.71 0.77 5.06
CA PRO A 9 -13.73 1.61 6.28
C PRO A 9 -12.54 1.47 7.23
N ALA A 10 -11.93 0.26 7.28
CA ALA A 10 -10.79 0.01 8.14
C ALA A 10 -9.46 0.52 7.56
N VAL A 11 -9.47 1.00 6.32
CA VAL A 11 -8.26 1.52 5.67
C VAL A 11 -8.09 3.00 5.99
N GLU A 12 -6.98 3.34 6.63
CA GLU A 12 -6.70 4.70 7.07
C GLU A 12 -5.87 5.47 6.04
N ILE A 13 -4.94 4.79 5.38
CA ILE A 13 -4.06 5.38 4.37
C ILE A 13 -3.96 4.42 3.19
N VAL A 14 -4.05 4.97 1.98
CA VAL A 14 -3.67 4.26 0.75
C VAL A 14 -2.57 5.08 0.10
N ALA A 15 -1.42 4.46 -0.15
CA ALA A 15 -0.30 5.11 -0.80
C ALA A 15 0.17 4.28 -1.99
N TYR A 16 0.37 4.93 -3.14
CA TYR A 16 0.95 4.33 -4.32
C TYR A 16 2.36 4.87 -4.49
N MET A 17 3.33 4.00 -4.68
CA MET A 17 4.73 4.40 -4.59
C MET A 17 5.60 3.76 -5.67
N ASP A 18 6.67 4.45 -6.02
CA ASP A 18 7.71 3.97 -6.92
C ASP A 18 8.85 3.41 -6.08
N LEU A 19 9.07 2.09 -6.17
CA LEU A 19 10.09 1.38 -5.41
C LEU A 19 11.50 1.66 -5.91
N ARG A 20 11.64 2.11 -7.16
CA ARG A 20 12.94 2.40 -7.75
C ARG A 20 13.49 3.73 -7.21
N SER A 21 12.67 4.75 -7.15
CA SER A 21 13.08 6.08 -6.65
C SER A 21 12.84 6.28 -5.16
N GLY A 22 12.04 5.41 -4.53
CA GLY A 22 11.63 5.59 -3.15
C GLY A 22 10.65 6.73 -2.95
N THR A 23 9.82 7.00 -3.95
CA THR A 23 8.91 8.15 -3.97
C THR A 23 7.46 7.73 -3.89
N VAL A 24 6.67 8.43 -3.07
CA VAL A 24 5.23 8.27 -3.04
C VAL A 24 4.63 9.06 -4.21
N LEU A 25 3.96 8.34 -5.12
CA LEU A 25 3.37 8.90 -6.34
C LEU A 25 1.96 9.45 -6.11
N GLY A 26 1.23 8.88 -5.15
CA GLY A 26 -0.11 9.32 -4.81
C GLY A 26 -0.54 8.77 -3.48
N LYS A 27 -1.47 9.44 -2.82
CA LYS A 27 -1.98 9.01 -1.52
C LYS A 27 -3.42 9.46 -1.31
N SER A 28 -4.11 8.72 -0.43
CA SER A 28 -5.38 9.14 0.17
C SER A 28 -5.34 8.75 1.64
N ALA A 29 -5.66 9.67 2.53
CA ALA A 29 -5.66 9.45 3.97
C ALA A 29 -6.84 10.16 4.62
N ALA A 30 -7.35 9.58 5.73
CA ALA A 30 -8.43 10.19 6.49
C ALA A 30 -7.98 11.46 7.20
N LEU A 31 -6.69 11.52 7.57
CA LEU A 31 -6.04 12.67 8.20
C LEU A 31 -4.76 12.97 7.44
N ASP A 32 -4.29 14.22 7.53
CA ASP A 32 -3.01 14.60 6.94
C ASP A 32 -1.88 13.80 7.58
N GLU A 33 -1.03 13.22 6.73
CA GLU A 33 0.11 12.45 7.19
C GLU A 33 1.41 13.20 6.91
N PRO A 34 2.34 13.25 7.87
CA PRO A 34 3.65 13.86 7.64
C PRO A 34 4.39 13.16 6.50
N GLN A 35 5.12 13.92 5.70
CA GLN A 35 5.93 13.36 4.60
C GLN A 35 6.94 12.34 5.12
N GLU A 36 7.50 12.56 6.30
CA GLU A 36 8.44 11.62 6.92
C GLU A 36 7.84 10.23 7.11
N ARG A 37 6.57 10.16 7.53
CA ARG A 37 5.87 8.88 7.69
C ARG A 37 5.68 8.19 6.35
N LEU A 38 5.31 8.93 5.32
CA LEU A 38 5.13 8.38 3.97
C LEU A 38 6.45 7.89 3.40
N ASP A 39 7.53 8.62 3.61
CA ASP A 39 8.86 8.20 3.18
C ASP A 39 9.31 6.94 3.90
N ALA A 40 9.06 6.85 5.21
CA ALA A 40 9.36 5.65 5.99
C ALA A 40 8.55 4.44 5.53
N LEU A 41 7.28 4.63 5.20
CA LEU A 41 6.43 3.56 4.64
C LEU A 41 6.98 3.08 3.30
N CYS A 42 7.39 4.01 2.43
CA CYS A 42 7.95 3.65 1.12
C CYS A 42 9.23 2.82 1.26
N ALA A 43 10.12 3.21 2.16
CA ALA A 43 11.34 2.46 2.44
C ALA A 43 11.03 1.06 2.96
N LEU A 44 10.07 0.93 3.87
CA LEU A 44 9.65 -0.35 4.44
C LEU A 44 9.05 -1.27 3.37
N VAL A 45 8.19 -0.72 2.51
CA VAL A 45 7.59 -1.48 1.41
C VAL A 45 8.67 -1.99 0.46
N GLY A 46 9.62 -1.14 0.12
CA GLY A 46 10.76 -1.52 -0.72
C GLY A 46 11.56 -2.68 -0.12
N ASP A 47 11.83 -2.62 1.17
CA ASP A 47 12.56 -3.67 1.87
C ASP A 47 11.79 -4.99 1.87
N ILE A 48 10.50 -4.95 2.18
CA ILE A 48 9.67 -6.16 2.29
C ILE A 48 9.46 -6.82 0.92
N LEU A 49 9.21 -6.04 -0.12
CA LEU A 49 8.96 -6.55 -1.47
C LEU A 49 10.25 -6.86 -2.23
N GLY A 50 11.40 -6.47 -1.71
CA GLY A 50 12.69 -6.70 -2.36
C GLY A 50 13.01 -5.69 -3.45
N GLY A 51 12.48 -4.48 -3.34
CA GLY A 51 12.72 -3.40 -4.29
C GLY A 51 12.00 -3.60 -5.63
N ALA A 52 12.40 -2.80 -6.63
CA ALA A 52 11.78 -2.80 -7.96
C ALA A 52 11.97 -4.13 -8.69
N GLY A 53 13.09 -4.82 -8.46
CA GLY A 53 13.40 -6.10 -9.10
C GLY A 53 13.09 -7.32 -8.24
N GLY A 54 12.45 -7.15 -7.09
CA GLY A 54 12.14 -8.25 -6.18
C GLY A 54 11.05 -9.18 -6.71
N GLU A 55 10.98 -10.37 -6.12
CA GLU A 55 10.02 -11.40 -6.53
C GLU A 55 8.78 -11.47 -5.65
N THR A 56 8.79 -10.81 -4.50
CA THR A 56 7.63 -10.75 -3.60
C THR A 56 6.61 -9.77 -4.16
N ASN A 57 5.38 -10.24 -4.37
CA ASN A 57 4.31 -9.43 -4.97
C ASN A 57 3.26 -8.98 -3.97
N GLU A 58 3.09 -9.71 -2.88
CA GLU A 58 2.15 -9.40 -1.82
C GLU A 58 2.78 -9.64 -0.46
N ALA A 59 2.43 -8.82 0.52
CA ALA A 59 2.83 -9.02 1.89
C ALA A 59 1.82 -8.41 2.84
N VAL A 60 1.72 -8.98 4.04
CA VAL A 60 0.93 -8.45 5.14
C VAL A 60 1.86 -8.34 6.35
N LEU A 61 1.96 -7.15 6.91
CA LEU A 61 2.75 -6.90 8.11
C LEU A 61 1.79 -6.53 9.24
N MET A 62 1.71 -7.40 10.24
CA MET A 62 0.84 -7.18 11.40
C MET A 62 1.63 -6.54 12.54
N ARG A 63 1.19 -5.36 12.96
CA ARG A 63 1.74 -4.63 14.11
C ARG A 63 0.69 -4.53 15.20
N SER A 64 1.09 -4.11 16.40
CA SER A 64 0.17 -3.98 17.52
C SER A 64 -0.91 -2.91 17.30
N THR A 65 -0.60 -1.87 16.54
CA THR A 65 -1.49 -0.73 16.33
C THR A 65 -2.05 -0.60 14.92
N GLU A 66 -1.51 -1.38 13.97
CA GLU A 66 -1.92 -1.29 12.56
C GLU A 66 -1.55 -2.54 11.78
N VAL A 67 -2.20 -2.73 10.64
CA VAL A 67 -1.88 -3.78 9.68
C VAL A 67 -1.51 -3.11 8.36
N LEU A 68 -0.35 -3.47 7.82
CA LEU A 68 0.08 -2.99 6.50
C LEU A 68 -0.19 -4.08 5.47
N ILE A 69 -0.86 -3.72 4.38
CA ILE A 69 -1.12 -4.62 3.27
C ILE A 69 -0.39 -4.05 2.06
N LEU A 70 0.48 -4.86 1.46
CA LEU A 70 1.36 -4.44 0.39
C LEU A 70 1.07 -5.27 -0.86
N ARG A 71 1.02 -4.61 -2.01
CA ARG A 71 0.83 -5.28 -3.29
C ARG A 71 1.63 -4.60 -4.39
N ARG A 72 2.50 -5.38 -5.06
CA ARG A 72 3.20 -4.90 -6.25
C ARG A 72 2.21 -4.76 -7.41
N SER A 73 2.36 -3.71 -8.21
CA SER A 73 1.54 -3.54 -9.41
C SER A 73 1.91 -4.57 -10.48
N THR A 74 0.92 -5.23 -11.05
CA THR A 74 1.16 -6.22 -12.12
C THR A 74 1.58 -5.55 -13.42
N GLY A 75 1.03 -4.37 -13.71
CA GLY A 75 1.35 -3.62 -14.92
C GLY A 75 2.62 -2.78 -14.83
N ALA A 76 3.10 -2.54 -13.59
CA ALA A 76 4.29 -1.72 -13.35
C ALA A 76 5.06 -2.31 -12.16
N PRO A 77 5.93 -3.32 -12.37
CA PRO A 77 6.58 -4.05 -11.28
C PRO A 77 7.46 -3.21 -10.35
N ALA A 78 7.87 -2.02 -10.79
CA ALA A 78 8.62 -1.09 -9.96
C ALA A 78 7.72 -0.27 -9.03
N GLU A 79 6.40 -0.41 -9.15
CA GLU A 79 5.42 0.34 -8.37
C GLU A 79 4.62 -0.60 -7.47
N ALA A 80 4.15 -0.07 -6.35
CA ALA A 80 3.41 -0.85 -5.37
C ALA A 80 2.37 0.00 -4.63
N LEU A 81 1.36 -0.69 -4.13
CA LEU A 81 0.32 -0.12 -3.29
C LEU A 81 0.57 -0.53 -1.85
N CYS A 82 0.47 0.42 -0.94
CA CYS A 82 0.53 0.19 0.51
C CYS A 82 -0.76 0.69 1.14
N LEU A 83 -1.42 -0.18 1.91
CA LEU A 83 -2.62 0.17 2.66
C LEU A 83 -2.31 0.02 4.14
N VAL A 84 -2.48 1.12 4.88
CA VAL A 84 -2.34 1.12 6.34
C VAL A 84 -3.73 1.01 6.93
N CYS A 85 -3.97 -0.02 7.71
CA CYS A 85 -5.29 -0.41 8.17
C CYS A 85 -5.36 -0.51 9.69
N ALA A 86 -6.56 -0.39 10.25
CA ALA A 86 -6.81 -0.66 11.65
C ALA A 86 -6.50 -2.13 11.98
N PRO A 87 -6.14 -2.46 13.25
CA PRO A 87 -5.74 -3.82 13.60
C PRO A 87 -6.80 -4.90 13.39
N ASP A 88 -8.08 -4.53 13.36
CA ASP A 88 -9.21 -5.45 13.18
C ASP A 88 -9.67 -5.57 11.72
N VAL A 89 -8.87 -5.09 10.78
CA VAL A 89 -9.20 -5.09 9.35
C VAL A 89 -9.49 -6.50 8.82
N ASP A 90 -10.46 -6.60 7.91
CA ASP A 90 -10.67 -7.80 7.10
C ASP A 90 -9.63 -7.82 5.97
N ILE A 91 -8.54 -8.54 6.20
CA ILE A 91 -7.38 -8.58 5.30
C ILE A 91 -7.77 -9.07 3.91
N SER A 92 -8.55 -10.13 3.82
CA SER A 92 -8.96 -10.70 2.53
C SER A 92 -9.73 -9.71 1.68
N ARG A 93 -10.64 -8.98 2.29
CA ARG A 93 -11.45 -7.98 1.61
C ARG A 93 -10.59 -6.83 1.08
N VAL A 94 -9.63 -6.37 1.88
CA VAL A 94 -8.73 -5.28 1.49
C VAL A 94 -7.80 -5.74 0.38
N MET A 95 -7.26 -6.95 0.45
CA MET A 95 -6.41 -7.50 -0.60
C MET A 95 -7.15 -7.63 -1.92
N ASP A 96 -8.41 -8.08 -1.91
CA ASP A 96 -9.22 -8.15 -3.11
C ASP A 96 -9.49 -6.78 -3.70
N GLY A 97 -9.75 -5.79 -2.86
CA GLY A 97 -9.92 -4.40 -3.30
C GLY A 97 -8.66 -3.84 -3.94
N ALA A 98 -7.50 -4.12 -3.34
CA ALA A 98 -6.21 -3.68 -3.87
C ALA A 98 -5.92 -4.31 -5.24
N ARG A 99 -6.15 -5.61 -5.40
CA ARG A 99 -5.98 -6.29 -6.69
C ARG A 99 -6.85 -5.66 -7.76
N ARG A 100 -8.12 -5.44 -7.47
CA ARG A 100 -9.05 -4.82 -8.43
C ARG A 100 -8.63 -3.42 -8.82
N ALA A 101 -8.21 -2.62 -7.84
CA ALA A 101 -7.75 -1.26 -8.11
C ALA A 101 -6.53 -1.23 -9.03
N LEU A 102 -5.56 -2.13 -8.82
CA LEU A 102 -4.37 -2.23 -9.65
C LEU A 102 -4.70 -2.77 -11.04
N ASP A 103 -5.58 -3.75 -11.14
CA ASP A 103 -5.99 -4.32 -12.43
C ASP A 103 -6.74 -3.29 -13.28
N GLU A 104 -7.59 -2.48 -12.67
CA GLU A 104 -8.32 -1.41 -13.36
C GLU A 104 -7.38 -0.29 -13.84
N ALA A 105 -6.31 -0.03 -13.10
CA ALA A 105 -5.32 0.99 -13.45
C ALA A 105 -4.33 0.52 -14.53
N ALA A 106 -4.19 -0.78 -14.67
CA ALA A 106 -3.32 -1.36 -15.69
C ALA A 106 -3.99 -1.34 -17.07
#